data_e112eb0ddc3c250bfcd89ad6e412aa75
#
_entry.id   e112eb0ddc3c250bfcd89ad6e412aa75
#
_cell.length_a   1.000
_cell.length_b   1.000
_cell.length_c   1.000
_cell.angle_alpha   90.00
_cell.angle_beta   90.00
_cell.angle_gamma   90.00
#
_symmetry.space_group_name_H-M   'P 1'
#
loop_
_entity.id
_entity.type
_entity.pdbx_description
1 polymer ?
#
loop_
_entity_poly.entity_id
_entity_poly.type
_entity_poly.pdbx_seq_one_letter_code
_entity_poly.pdbx_strand_id
1 'polypeptide(L)'
;MALPAVIAVAALAGCQGTTSTTSSAGAQSARMERTGPNGALSVVLTRLGAQRAGIATAAAGTAGQGRAVVPDSALLYQPDGSSVIYTVTGPLTYTLATVGVASIQGSQVYLTGLKPGTTVVTVGGEELLGVQDGVGVQT
;
A
#
# COMPACT_ATOMS: atom_id res chain seq x y z
N MET A 1 72.82 -16.72 29.08
CA MET A 1 71.48 -17.32 29.10
C MET A 1 70.51 -16.30 28.56
N ALA A 2 70.16 -16.40 27.34
CA ALA A 2 69.20 -15.47 26.68
C ALA A 2 67.86 -16.14 26.65
N LEU A 3 66.85 -15.48 27.22
CA LEU A 3 65.44 -15.86 27.10
C LEU A 3 64.90 -15.18 25.85
N PRO A 4 64.26 -15.90 24.93
CA PRO A 4 63.57 -15.26 23.84
C PRO A 4 62.21 -14.77 24.33
N ALA A 5 61.99 -13.51 24.17
CA ALA A 5 60.67 -12.90 24.33
C ALA A 5 59.76 -13.36 23.22
N VAL A 6 58.73 -14.09 23.61
CA VAL A 6 57.64 -14.42 22.69
C VAL A 6 56.71 -13.23 22.60
N ILE A 7 56.75 -12.56 21.48
CA ILE A 7 55.79 -11.51 21.15
C ILE A 7 54.54 -12.23 20.64
N ALA A 8 53.51 -12.30 21.48
CA ALA A 8 52.21 -12.72 21.08
C ALA A 8 51.55 -11.57 20.26
N VAL A 9 51.50 -11.70 18.97
CA VAL A 9 50.69 -10.83 18.13
C VAL A 9 49.27 -11.26 18.29
N ALA A 10 48.52 -10.51 19.05
CA ALA A 10 47.07 -10.66 19.09
C ALA A 10 46.51 -10.14 17.75
N ALA A 11 46.16 -11.03 16.90
CA ALA A 11 45.35 -10.70 15.72
C ALA A 11 43.97 -10.29 16.21
N LEU A 12 43.72 -8.99 16.22
CA LEU A 12 42.34 -8.48 16.29
C LEU A 12 41.67 -8.89 14.98
N ALA A 13 40.97 -9.98 15.05
CA ALA A 13 39.97 -10.30 14.05
C ALA A 13 38.87 -9.24 14.18
N GLY A 14 38.96 -8.23 13.37
CA GLY A 14 37.88 -7.28 13.23
C GLY A 14 36.67 -8.06 12.73
N CYS A 15 35.67 -8.20 13.59
CA CYS A 15 34.34 -8.56 13.12
C CYS A 15 33.88 -7.43 12.22
N GLN A 16 34.15 -7.59 10.94
CA GLN A 16 33.42 -6.82 9.96
C GLN A 16 32.01 -7.34 10.01
N GLY A 17 31.17 -6.66 10.76
CA GLY A 17 29.77 -6.84 10.66
C GLY A 17 29.37 -6.54 9.22
N THR A 18 29.30 -7.54 8.41
CA THR A 18 28.63 -7.46 7.14
C THR A 18 27.15 -7.26 7.48
N THR A 19 26.76 -6.00 7.60
CA THR A 19 25.37 -5.64 7.47
C THR A 19 24.99 -5.99 6.04
N SER A 20 24.64 -7.21 5.83
CA SER A 20 24.06 -7.63 4.58
C SER A 20 22.67 -6.99 4.48
N THR A 21 22.62 -5.86 3.82
CA THR A 21 21.39 -5.20 3.42
C THR A 21 20.66 -5.93 2.30
N THR A 22 20.99 -7.17 2.07
CA THR A 22 20.35 -8.01 1.06
C THR A 22 18.94 -8.46 1.42
N SER A 23 18.47 -8.16 2.61
CA SER A 23 17.10 -8.51 3.01
C SER A 23 16.03 -7.63 2.35
N SER A 24 16.41 -6.55 1.69
CA SER A 24 15.44 -5.61 1.10
C SER A 24 14.74 -6.15 -0.14
N ALA A 25 15.35 -7.02 -0.92
CA ALA A 25 14.74 -7.55 -2.14
C ALA A 25 13.56 -8.51 -1.85
N GLY A 26 13.57 -9.22 -0.71
CA GLY A 26 12.48 -10.11 -0.29
C GLY A 26 11.46 -9.45 0.62
N ALA A 27 11.71 -8.21 1.06
CA ALA A 27 10.92 -7.53 2.07
C ALA A 27 10.03 -6.42 1.50
N GLN A 28 9.86 -6.32 0.19
CA GLN A 28 8.95 -5.35 -0.40
C GLN A 28 7.52 -5.70 -0.04
N SER A 29 6.92 -4.85 0.78
CA SER A 29 5.53 -5.01 1.20
C SER A 29 4.54 -4.65 0.10
N ALA A 30 4.97 -3.92 -0.91
CA ALA A 30 4.15 -3.41 -1.99
C ALA A 30 4.96 -3.23 -3.27
N ARG A 31 4.28 -3.36 -4.40
CA ARG A 31 4.81 -3.04 -5.73
C ARG A 31 3.73 -2.44 -6.61
N MET A 32 4.13 -1.71 -7.63
CA MET A 32 3.23 -1.18 -8.64
C MET A 32 3.21 -2.10 -9.86
N GLU A 33 2.02 -2.42 -10.34
CA GLU A 33 1.82 -3.21 -11.55
C GLU A 33 0.76 -2.57 -12.46
N ARG A 34 0.88 -2.80 -13.76
CA ARG A 34 -0.16 -2.42 -14.73
C ARG A 34 -1.11 -3.59 -14.93
N THR A 35 -2.04 -3.74 -14.03
CA THR A 35 -3.00 -4.86 -14.04
C THR A 35 -4.44 -4.39 -14.09
N GLY A 36 -4.68 -3.10 -13.93
CA GLY A 36 -6.02 -2.54 -13.99
C GLY A 36 -6.58 -2.45 -15.41
N PRO A 37 -7.86 -2.11 -15.53
CA PRO A 37 -8.48 -1.87 -16.82
C PRO A 37 -7.69 -0.84 -17.63
N ASN A 38 -7.53 -1.06 -18.93
CA ASN A 38 -6.79 -0.19 -19.83
C ASN A 38 -5.32 0.07 -19.42
N GLY A 39 -4.70 -0.88 -18.70
CA GLY A 39 -3.33 -0.74 -18.22
C GLY A 39 -3.17 0.23 -17.06
N ALA A 40 -4.22 0.47 -16.28
CA ALA A 40 -4.15 1.31 -15.09
C ALA A 40 -3.16 0.74 -14.08
N LEU A 41 -2.47 1.63 -13.38
CA LEU A 41 -1.55 1.24 -12.33
C LEU A 41 -2.32 0.70 -11.11
N SER A 42 -1.86 -0.41 -10.60
CA SER A 42 -2.40 -1.04 -9.40
C SER A 42 -1.30 -1.21 -8.37
N VAL A 43 -1.67 -1.08 -7.11
CA VAL A 43 -0.80 -1.42 -5.98
C VAL A 43 -1.03 -2.88 -5.64
N VAL A 44 0.02 -3.68 -5.67
CA VAL A 44 -0.03 -5.08 -5.26
C VAL A 44 0.72 -5.21 -3.95
N LEU A 45 0.04 -5.69 -2.91
CA LEU A 45 0.62 -5.90 -1.59
C LEU A 45 1.00 -7.37 -1.39
N THR A 46 2.00 -7.59 -0.54
CA THR A 46 2.15 -8.89 0.08
C THR A 46 1.11 -9.06 1.19
N ARG A 47 0.83 -10.29 1.60
CA ARG A 47 -0.09 -10.55 2.71
C ARG A 47 0.36 -9.80 3.97
N LEU A 48 1.64 -9.82 4.26
CA LEU A 48 2.21 -9.10 5.40
C LEU A 48 2.09 -7.59 5.24
N GLY A 49 2.31 -7.08 4.02
CA GLY A 49 2.14 -5.66 3.72
C GLY A 49 0.70 -5.20 3.95
N ALA A 50 -0.27 -5.98 3.51
CA ALA A 50 -1.69 -5.69 3.75
C ALA A 50 -2.05 -5.71 5.23
N GLN A 51 -1.51 -6.67 5.99
CA GLN A 51 -1.71 -6.73 7.44
C GLN A 51 -1.11 -5.53 8.15
N ARG A 52 0.10 -5.13 7.79
CA ARG A 52 0.79 -3.97 8.40
C ARG A 52 0.09 -2.66 8.07
N ALA A 53 -0.41 -2.52 6.87
CA ALA A 53 -1.17 -1.34 6.45
C ALA A 53 -2.59 -1.31 7.04
N GLY A 54 -3.05 -2.41 7.62
CA GLY A 54 -4.40 -2.50 8.17
C GLY A 54 -5.49 -2.42 7.12
N ILE A 55 -5.24 -2.95 5.92
CA ILE A 55 -6.18 -2.88 4.81
C ILE A 55 -7.46 -3.64 5.15
N ALA A 56 -8.58 -2.96 5.11
CA ALA A 56 -9.90 -3.54 5.20
C ALA A 56 -10.69 -3.20 3.93
N THR A 57 -11.52 -4.12 3.51
CA THR A 57 -12.33 -3.99 2.29
C THR A 57 -13.79 -4.32 2.55
N ALA A 58 -14.68 -3.75 1.77
CA ALA A 58 -16.10 -4.07 1.80
C ALA A 58 -16.71 -3.80 0.42
N ALA A 59 -17.82 -4.45 0.13
CA ALA A 59 -18.59 -4.15 -1.07
C ALA A 59 -19.30 -2.80 -0.92
N ALA A 60 -19.24 -1.98 -1.95
CA ALA A 60 -20.01 -0.74 -1.99
C ALA A 60 -21.51 -1.06 -1.99
N GLY A 61 -22.25 -0.36 -1.15
CA GLY A 61 -23.70 -0.47 -1.11
C GLY A 61 -24.36 0.15 -2.34
N THR A 62 -25.65 -0.10 -2.47
CA THR A 62 -26.47 0.47 -3.55
C THR A 62 -27.43 1.51 -2.97
N ALA A 63 -27.44 2.69 -3.57
CA ALA A 63 -28.42 3.72 -3.30
C ALA A 63 -29.28 3.95 -4.53
N GLY A 64 -30.36 4.72 -4.38
CA GLY A 64 -31.23 5.08 -5.50
C GLY A 64 -30.45 5.69 -6.67
N GLN A 65 -30.95 5.50 -7.89
CA GLN A 65 -30.37 6.00 -9.13
C GLN A 65 -29.01 5.39 -9.47
N GLY A 66 -28.76 4.15 -9.04
CA GLY A 66 -27.53 3.43 -9.34
C GLY A 66 -26.27 4.00 -8.68
N ARG A 67 -26.42 4.79 -7.63
CA ARG A 67 -25.30 5.32 -6.87
C ARG A 67 -24.72 4.26 -5.95
N ALA A 68 -23.42 4.29 -5.80
CA ALA A 68 -22.71 3.49 -4.81
C ALA A 68 -22.66 4.23 -3.47
N VAL A 69 -22.69 3.48 -2.39
CA VAL A 69 -22.55 4.02 -1.02
C VAL A 69 -21.34 3.37 -0.38
N VAL A 70 -20.44 4.18 0.13
CA VAL A 70 -19.24 3.74 0.85
C VAL A 70 -19.09 4.50 2.15
N PRO A 71 -18.35 3.95 3.13
CA PRO A 71 -17.98 4.74 4.31
C PRO A 71 -17.08 5.91 3.90
N ASP A 72 -17.14 6.98 4.65
CA ASP A 72 -16.29 8.15 4.42
C ASP A 72 -14.78 7.81 4.51
N SER A 73 -14.41 6.83 5.31
CA SER A 73 -13.04 6.34 5.42
C SER A 73 -12.48 5.73 4.12
N ALA A 74 -13.34 5.34 3.18
CA ALA A 74 -12.92 4.82 1.89
C ALA A 74 -12.56 5.91 0.89
N LEU A 75 -13.07 7.12 1.08
CA LEU A 75 -12.88 8.24 0.16
C LEU A 75 -11.56 8.94 0.43
N LEU A 76 -10.80 9.15 -0.62
CA LEU A 76 -9.51 9.85 -0.57
C LEU A 76 -9.57 11.07 -1.47
N TYR A 77 -8.75 12.05 -1.16
CA TYR A 77 -8.60 13.27 -1.95
C TYR A 77 -7.17 13.39 -2.45
N GLN A 78 -7.03 13.71 -3.72
CA GLN A 78 -5.73 14.01 -4.31
C GLN A 78 -5.42 15.50 -4.24
N PRO A 79 -4.13 15.88 -4.35
CA PRO A 79 -3.74 17.30 -4.31
C PRO A 79 -4.40 18.17 -5.38
N ASP A 80 -4.85 17.59 -6.49
CA ASP A 80 -5.58 18.29 -7.55
C ASP A 80 -7.06 18.54 -7.21
N GLY A 81 -7.53 18.06 -6.04
CA GLY A 81 -8.90 18.16 -5.59
C GLY A 81 -9.82 17.04 -6.06
N SER A 82 -9.32 16.09 -6.84
CA SER A 82 -10.13 14.95 -7.26
C SER A 82 -10.41 13.99 -6.10
N SER A 83 -11.60 13.39 -6.13
CA SER A 83 -11.99 12.34 -5.19
C SER A 83 -11.70 10.98 -5.81
N VAL A 84 -11.05 10.12 -5.06
CA VAL A 84 -10.62 8.80 -5.53
C VAL A 84 -10.92 7.74 -4.48
N ILE A 85 -10.98 6.51 -4.94
CA ILE A 85 -11.19 5.35 -4.08
C ILE A 85 -10.38 4.18 -4.64
N TYR A 86 -9.88 3.31 -3.77
CA TYR A 86 -9.25 2.08 -4.22
C TYR A 86 -10.28 0.98 -4.37
N THR A 87 -10.30 0.36 -5.53
CA THR A 87 -11.10 -0.83 -5.82
C THR A 87 -10.22 -2.06 -5.78
N VAL A 88 -10.78 -3.18 -5.33
CA VAL A 88 -10.09 -4.46 -5.33
C VAL A 88 -10.28 -5.11 -6.70
N THR A 89 -9.22 -5.24 -7.47
CA THR A 89 -9.25 -5.80 -8.83
C THR A 89 -8.69 -7.20 -8.93
N GLY A 90 -8.10 -7.70 -7.84
CA GLY A 90 -7.55 -9.05 -7.77
C GLY A 90 -7.03 -9.34 -6.36
N PRO A 91 -6.49 -10.53 -6.10
CA PRO A 91 -5.92 -10.86 -4.79
C PRO A 91 -4.83 -9.86 -4.42
N LEU A 92 -4.98 -9.18 -3.28
CA LEU A 92 -4.03 -8.18 -2.78
C LEU A 92 -3.68 -7.09 -3.82
N THR A 93 -4.57 -6.85 -4.77
CA THR A 93 -4.37 -5.92 -5.88
C THR A 93 -5.43 -4.83 -5.81
N TYR A 94 -4.98 -3.59 -5.76
CA TYR A 94 -5.83 -2.42 -5.53
C TYR A 94 -5.58 -1.38 -6.61
N THR A 95 -6.65 -0.95 -7.26
CA THR A 95 -6.59 0.01 -8.37
C THR A 95 -7.32 1.29 -7.99
N LEU A 96 -6.66 2.42 -8.18
CA LEU A 96 -7.26 3.73 -7.92
C LEU A 96 -8.30 4.06 -8.98
N ALA A 97 -9.47 4.47 -8.53
CA ALA A 97 -10.56 4.92 -9.39
C ALA A 97 -10.98 6.33 -9.00
N THR A 98 -11.14 7.19 -9.99
CA THR A 98 -11.70 8.53 -9.78
C THR A 98 -13.22 8.43 -9.70
N VAL A 99 -13.80 9.07 -8.70
CA VAL A 99 -15.24 9.04 -8.44
C VAL A 99 -15.77 10.47 -8.27
N GLY A 100 -17.06 10.63 -8.46
CA GLY A 100 -17.76 11.86 -8.11
C GLY A 100 -18.49 11.69 -6.78
N VAL A 101 -18.47 12.70 -5.94
CA VAL A 101 -19.22 12.73 -4.68
C VAL A 101 -20.57 13.39 -4.97
N ALA A 102 -21.65 12.61 -4.87
CA ALA A 102 -23.01 13.13 -5.04
C ALA A 102 -23.51 13.78 -3.76
N SER A 103 -23.29 13.14 -2.61
CA SER A 103 -23.64 13.69 -1.29
C SER A 103 -22.89 12.96 -0.19
N ILE A 104 -22.79 13.61 0.95
CA ILE A 104 -22.24 13.03 2.18
C ILE A 104 -23.33 13.11 3.23
N GLN A 105 -23.65 11.98 3.86
CA GLN A 105 -24.66 11.89 4.90
C GLN A 105 -24.08 11.13 6.10
N GLY A 106 -23.74 11.86 7.15
CA GLY A 106 -23.06 11.30 8.31
C GLY A 106 -21.71 10.69 7.92
N SER A 107 -21.54 9.41 8.18
CA SER A 107 -20.31 8.66 7.85
C SER A 107 -20.41 7.92 6.51
N GLN A 108 -21.44 8.18 5.72
CA GLN A 108 -21.63 7.56 4.41
C GLN A 108 -21.48 8.56 3.27
N VAL A 109 -20.85 8.12 2.20
CA VAL A 109 -20.64 8.92 1.00
C VAL A 109 -21.36 8.25 -0.16
N TYR A 110 -22.14 9.03 -0.87
CA TYR A 110 -22.88 8.60 -2.06
C TYR A 110 -22.06 9.01 -3.29
N LEU A 111 -21.67 8.02 -4.08
CA LEU A 111 -20.74 8.20 -5.17
C LEU A 111 -21.39 8.01 -6.53
N THR A 112 -20.91 8.78 -7.49
CA THR A 112 -21.14 8.55 -8.92
C THR A 112 -19.84 8.05 -9.55
N GLY A 113 -19.97 7.29 -10.65
CA GLY A 113 -18.79 6.75 -11.35
C GLY A 113 -18.21 5.48 -10.74
N LEU A 114 -18.84 4.96 -9.69
CA LEU A 114 -18.51 3.67 -9.11
C LEU A 114 -19.71 2.73 -9.22
N LYS A 115 -19.48 1.53 -9.71
CA LYS A 115 -20.55 0.53 -9.81
C LYS A 115 -20.89 -0.01 -8.42
N PRO A 116 -22.18 0.00 -8.02
CA PRO A 116 -22.60 -0.64 -6.78
C PRO A 116 -22.19 -2.12 -6.73
N GLY A 117 -21.82 -2.60 -5.56
CA GLY A 117 -21.32 -3.96 -5.38
C GLY A 117 -19.82 -4.12 -5.63
N THR A 118 -19.12 -3.11 -6.13
CA THR A 118 -17.67 -3.14 -6.27
C THR A 118 -17.00 -3.21 -4.90
N THR A 119 -16.06 -4.12 -4.75
CA THR A 119 -15.28 -4.21 -3.51
C THR A 119 -14.28 -3.06 -3.46
N VAL A 120 -14.33 -2.29 -2.39
CA VAL A 120 -13.50 -1.11 -2.18
C VAL A 120 -12.70 -1.23 -0.90
N VAL A 121 -11.60 -0.50 -0.83
CA VAL A 121 -10.79 -0.38 0.39
C VAL A 121 -11.48 0.62 1.31
N THR A 122 -11.84 0.19 2.50
CA THR A 122 -12.51 1.03 3.50
C THR A 122 -11.56 1.55 4.58
N VAL A 123 -10.46 0.86 4.80
CA VAL A 123 -9.41 1.26 5.74
C VAL A 123 -8.05 1.01 5.09
N GLY A 124 -7.12 1.93 5.27
CA GLY A 124 -5.75 1.81 4.76
C GLY A 124 -5.55 2.34 3.35
N GLY A 125 -6.54 3.00 2.75
CA GLY A 125 -6.42 3.60 1.43
C GLY A 125 -5.31 4.65 1.34
N GLU A 126 -5.09 5.41 2.40
CA GLU A 126 -4.01 6.39 2.47
C GLU A 126 -2.63 5.74 2.38
N GLU A 127 -2.47 4.56 2.96
CA GLU A 127 -1.23 3.79 2.86
C GLU A 127 -0.98 3.35 1.40
N LEU A 128 -2.03 2.93 0.71
CA LEU A 128 -1.95 2.58 -0.71
C LEU A 128 -1.59 3.80 -1.57
N LEU A 129 -2.19 4.94 -1.27
CA LEU A 129 -1.89 6.19 -1.97
C LEU A 129 -0.43 6.60 -1.75
N GLY A 130 0.07 6.45 -0.53
CA GLY A 130 1.47 6.69 -0.21
C GLY A 130 2.42 5.80 -1.02
N VAL A 131 2.09 4.53 -1.19
CA VAL A 131 2.86 3.61 -2.04
C VAL A 131 2.84 4.08 -3.49
N GLN A 132 1.66 4.46 -3.99
CA GLN A 132 1.51 4.94 -5.37
C GLN A 132 2.29 6.21 -5.63
N ASP A 133 2.35 7.11 -4.66
CA ASP A 133 3.08 8.37 -4.75
C ASP A 133 4.59 8.21 -4.49
N GLY A 134 5.05 6.99 -4.27
CA GLY A 134 6.46 6.67 -4.06
C GLY A 134 6.94 6.76 -2.62
N VAL A 135 6.05 7.01 -1.68
CA VAL A 135 6.39 7.01 -0.26
C VAL A 135 6.43 5.57 0.24
N GLY A 136 7.58 5.13 0.73
CA GLY A 136 7.75 3.77 1.24
C GLY A 136 8.00 2.70 0.18
N VAL A 137 8.10 3.06 -1.10
CA VAL A 137 8.59 2.17 -2.15
C VAL A 137 10.11 2.28 -2.17
N GLN A 138 10.75 1.22 -1.73
CA GLN A 138 12.18 1.08 -1.93
C GLN A 138 12.41 0.51 -3.33
N THR A 139 12.86 1.35 -4.20
CA THR A 139 13.34 0.92 -5.52
C THR A 139 14.68 0.19 -5.41
#